data_3435985c955e25157cdaa1f6f456e40c
#
_entry.id   3435985c955e25157cdaa1f6f456e40c
#
_cell.length_a   1.000
_cell.length_b   1.000
_cell.length_c   1.000
_cell.angle_alpha   90.00
_cell.angle_beta   90.00
_cell.angle_gamma   90.00
#
_symmetry.space_group_name_H-M   'P 1'
#
loop_
_entity.id
_entity.type
_entity.pdbx_description
1 polymer ?
#
loop_
_entity_poly.entity_id
_entity_poly.type
_entity_poly.pdbx_seq_one_letter_code
_entity_poly.pdbx_strand_id
1 'polypeptide(L)'
;CDFVIPAVSQSADLQLLPKEWALEMTSWATLKTNGKDYMTNRPGLFAVGDCEYGPMTIVNAVGQAKRAASVISRYIYDGEISLTDEEKMEDHLRTLGVYNKKEKITGWMKGIPREVSEKVETEIRKDNNIEVNLGFTQEEAIAEAERCMRCYYISMVAV
;
A
#
# COMPACT_ATOMS: atom_id res chain seq x y z
N CYS A 1 7.33 -25.44 23.91
CA CYS A 1 6.32 -25.30 22.86
C CYS A 1 6.06 -26.67 22.25
N ASP A 2 4.83 -27.16 22.31
CA ASP A 2 4.47 -28.51 21.84
C ASP A 2 4.08 -28.52 20.36
N PHE A 3 3.71 -27.33 19.84
CA PHE A 3 3.30 -27.16 18.45
C PHE A 3 3.83 -25.86 17.88
N VAL A 4 4.20 -25.90 16.61
CA VAL A 4 4.53 -24.70 15.81
C VAL A 4 3.57 -24.64 14.63
N ILE A 5 2.80 -23.57 14.56
CA ILE A 5 1.85 -23.34 13.48
C ILE A 5 2.41 -22.20 12.61
N PRO A 6 2.96 -22.49 11.43
CA PRO A 6 3.42 -21.45 10.53
C PRO A 6 2.21 -20.78 9.88
N ALA A 7 1.94 -19.52 10.26
CA ALA A 7 0.93 -18.67 9.64
C ALA A 7 1.59 -17.71 8.67
N VAL A 8 2.29 -18.27 7.68
CA VAL A 8 3.03 -17.53 6.66
C VAL A 8 2.10 -17.12 5.52
N SER A 9 2.54 -16.15 4.74
CA SER A 9 1.83 -15.52 3.65
C SER A 9 1.15 -16.51 2.69
N GLN A 10 0.25 -15.99 1.87
CA GLN A 10 -0.41 -16.72 0.78
C GLN A 10 0.29 -16.39 -0.54
N SER A 11 0.08 -17.23 -1.54
CA SER A 11 0.51 -17.00 -2.92
C SER A 11 -0.69 -17.09 -3.85
N ALA A 12 -0.64 -16.35 -4.96
CA ALA A 12 -1.69 -16.44 -5.97
C ALA A 12 -1.62 -17.81 -6.66
N ASP A 13 -2.76 -18.51 -6.75
CA ASP A 13 -2.88 -19.71 -7.59
C ASP A 13 -3.27 -19.30 -9.02
N LEU A 14 -2.29 -19.33 -9.89
CA LEU A 14 -2.43 -18.94 -11.29
C LEU A 14 -2.52 -20.15 -12.26
N GLN A 15 -2.71 -21.37 -11.72
CA GLN A 15 -2.77 -22.59 -12.54
C GLN A 15 -3.95 -22.60 -13.50
N LEU A 16 -5.00 -21.83 -13.23
CA LEU A 16 -6.15 -21.65 -14.12
C LEU A 16 -5.81 -20.90 -15.41
N LEU A 17 -4.67 -20.17 -15.45
CA LEU A 17 -4.28 -19.41 -16.62
C LEU A 17 -3.52 -20.31 -17.61
N PRO A 18 -3.89 -20.30 -18.91
CA PRO A 18 -3.22 -21.10 -19.92
C PRO A 18 -1.73 -20.76 -20.04
N LYS A 19 -0.87 -21.76 -20.03
CA LYS A 19 0.59 -21.60 -20.15
C LYS A 19 1.01 -20.99 -21.48
N GLU A 20 0.27 -21.27 -22.54
CA GLU A 20 0.47 -20.73 -23.89
C GLU A 20 0.29 -19.20 -23.96
N TRP A 21 -0.29 -18.57 -22.95
CA TRP A 21 -0.37 -17.12 -22.87
C TRP A 21 0.99 -16.47 -22.54
N ALA A 22 1.98 -17.27 -22.11
CA ALA A 22 3.35 -16.82 -21.81
C ALA A 22 3.37 -15.55 -20.95
N LEU A 23 2.56 -15.53 -19.89
CA LEU A 23 2.44 -14.37 -19.01
C LEU A 23 3.73 -14.13 -18.24
N GLU A 24 4.17 -12.88 -18.21
CA GLU A 24 5.31 -12.48 -17.39
C GLU A 24 4.95 -12.48 -15.91
N MET A 25 5.87 -13.04 -15.11
CA MET A 25 5.71 -13.18 -13.68
C MET A 25 6.75 -12.32 -12.94
N THR A 26 6.38 -11.86 -11.75
CA THR A 26 7.32 -11.23 -10.85
C THR A 26 8.15 -12.27 -10.08
N SER A 27 9.17 -11.83 -9.36
CA SER A 27 9.94 -12.70 -8.44
C SER A 27 9.12 -13.32 -7.31
N TRP A 28 7.92 -12.80 -7.06
CA TRP A 28 6.96 -13.28 -6.06
C TRP A 28 5.92 -14.23 -6.64
N ALA A 29 6.11 -14.71 -7.88
CA ALA A 29 5.17 -15.54 -8.61
C ALA A 29 3.78 -14.90 -8.76
N THR A 30 3.71 -13.59 -8.89
CA THR A 30 2.51 -12.83 -9.24
C THR A 30 2.59 -12.36 -10.69
N LEU A 31 1.46 -11.95 -11.27
CA LEU A 31 1.42 -11.43 -12.64
C LEU A 31 2.12 -10.07 -12.70
N LYS A 32 3.02 -9.93 -13.66
CA LYS A 32 3.67 -8.66 -13.93
C LYS A 32 2.79 -7.81 -14.83
N THR A 33 2.55 -6.57 -14.42
CA THR A 33 1.88 -5.54 -15.23
C THR A 33 2.88 -4.46 -15.60
N ASN A 34 2.47 -3.53 -16.45
CA ASN A 34 3.30 -2.34 -16.73
C ASN A 34 3.29 -1.31 -15.57
N GLY A 35 2.52 -1.56 -14.52
CA GLY A 35 2.48 -0.77 -13.30
C GLY A 35 1.65 0.52 -13.37
N LYS A 36 1.21 0.95 -14.56
CA LYS A 36 0.45 2.20 -14.76
C LYS A 36 -1.00 1.94 -15.11
N ASP A 37 -1.24 0.98 -15.96
CA ASP A 37 -2.56 0.67 -16.49
C ASP A 37 -3.05 -0.73 -16.10
N TYR A 38 -2.32 -1.40 -15.22
CA TYR A 38 -2.66 -2.75 -14.74
C TYR A 38 -2.72 -3.83 -15.82
N MET A 39 -2.33 -3.54 -17.08
CA MET A 39 -2.31 -4.52 -18.13
C MET A 39 -1.06 -5.38 -18.04
N THR A 40 -1.22 -6.69 -18.24
CA THR A 40 -0.13 -7.65 -18.37
C THR A 40 0.54 -7.52 -19.75
N ASN A 41 1.56 -8.34 -20.00
CA ASN A 41 2.13 -8.47 -21.35
C ASN A 41 1.15 -9.01 -22.40
N ARG A 42 -0.04 -9.47 -21.98
CA ARG A 42 -1.12 -9.90 -22.89
C ARG A 42 -2.18 -8.81 -22.99
N PRO A 43 -2.41 -8.23 -24.19
CA PRO A 43 -3.44 -7.23 -24.40
C PRO A 43 -4.84 -7.70 -23.95
N GLY A 44 -5.54 -6.85 -23.20
CA GLY A 44 -6.87 -7.13 -22.67
C GLY A 44 -6.90 -7.97 -21.39
N LEU A 45 -5.74 -8.39 -20.87
CA LEU A 45 -5.63 -9.05 -19.57
C LEU A 45 -5.03 -8.11 -18.55
N PHE A 46 -5.77 -7.86 -17.48
CA PHE A 46 -5.39 -6.95 -16.40
C PHE A 46 -5.22 -7.72 -15.10
N ALA A 47 -4.30 -7.28 -14.25
CA ALA A 47 -4.08 -7.85 -12.93
C ALA A 47 -3.99 -6.75 -11.88
N VAL A 48 -4.62 -6.98 -10.72
CA VAL A 48 -4.63 -6.08 -9.57
C VAL A 48 -4.67 -6.85 -8.26
N GLY A 49 -4.42 -6.17 -7.16
CA GLY A 49 -4.47 -6.78 -5.83
C GLY A 49 -3.40 -7.86 -5.66
N ASP A 50 -3.76 -8.91 -4.97
CA ASP A 50 -2.84 -9.99 -4.63
C ASP A 50 -2.28 -10.72 -5.85
N CYS A 51 -2.99 -10.71 -6.97
CA CYS A 51 -2.50 -11.31 -8.22
C CYS A 51 -1.33 -10.56 -8.85
N GLU A 52 -1.19 -9.26 -8.56
CA GLU A 52 -0.11 -8.40 -9.07
C GLU A 52 0.97 -8.14 -8.02
N TYR A 53 0.57 -7.73 -6.82
CA TYR A 53 1.49 -7.26 -5.78
C TYR A 53 1.81 -8.30 -4.71
N GLY A 54 1.11 -9.45 -4.71
CA GLY A 54 1.12 -10.40 -3.61
C GLY A 54 0.22 -9.95 -2.45
N PRO A 55 0.20 -10.68 -1.35
CA PRO A 55 -0.72 -10.43 -0.24
C PRO A 55 -0.57 -9.03 0.33
N MET A 56 -1.65 -8.26 0.26
CA MET A 56 -1.75 -6.88 0.74
C MET A 56 -3.02 -6.66 1.56
N THR A 57 -3.26 -5.42 1.98
CA THR A 57 -4.48 -5.06 2.68
C THR A 57 -5.67 -4.98 1.71
N ILE A 58 -6.86 -5.29 2.22
CA ILE A 58 -8.12 -5.16 1.45
C ILE A 58 -8.28 -3.74 0.89
N VAL A 59 -7.90 -2.72 1.65
CA VAL A 59 -7.99 -1.31 1.21
C VAL A 59 -7.15 -1.06 -0.05
N ASN A 60 -5.94 -1.64 -0.11
CA ASN A 60 -5.09 -1.54 -1.28
C ASN A 60 -5.72 -2.23 -2.50
N ALA A 61 -6.23 -3.47 -2.31
CA ALA A 61 -6.87 -4.21 -3.38
C ALA A 61 -8.10 -3.49 -3.94
N VAL A 62 -8.97 -2.93 -3.07
CA VAL A 62 -10.13 -2.14 -3.47
C VAL A 62 -9.72 -0.87 -4.21
N GLY A 63 -8.70 -0.15 -3.72
CA GLY A 63 -8.19 1.05 -4.38
C GLY A 63 -7.65 0.76 -5.78
N GLN A 64 -6.88 -0.31 -5.94
CA GLN A 64 -6.37 -0.75 -7.24
C GLN A 64 -7.49 -1.20 -8.18
N ALA A 65 -8.45 -1.99 -7.69
CA ALA A 65 -9.59 -2.45 -8.49
C ALA A 65 -10.42 -1.27 -9.03
N LYS A 66 -10.64 -0.23 -8.22
CA LYS A 66 -11.35 0.98 -8.63
C LYS A 66 -10.63 1.71 -9.78
N ARG A 67 -9.31 1.86 -9.68
CA ARG A 67 -8.50 2.50 -10.73
C ARG A 67 -8.47 1.63 -12.00
N ALA A 68 -8.24 0.32 -11.85
CA ALA A 68 -8.23 -0.60 -12.98
C ALA A 68 -9.58 -0.64 -13.71
N ALA A 69 -10.70 -0.61 -13.00
CA ALA A 69 -12.01 -0.53 -13.63
C ALA A 69 -12.16 0.69 -14.55
N SER A 70 -11.63 1.84 -14.14
CA SER A 70 -11.60 3.06 -14.96
C SER A 70 -10.74 2.89 -16.21
N VAL A 71 -9.55 2.28 -16.06
CA VAL A 71 -8.64 1.99 -17.18
C VAL A 71 -9.26 0.98 -18.15
N ILE A 72 -9.83 -0.11 -17.63
CA ILE A 72 -10.50 -1.15 -18.44
C ILE A 72 -11.67 -0.56 -19.21
N SER A 73 -12.47 0.32 -18.59
CA SER A 73 -13.57 0.98 -19.24
C SER A 73 -13.10 1.79 -20.46
N ARG A 74 -12.05 2.61 -20.30
CA ARG A 74 -11.46 3.36 -21.42
C ARG A 74 -10.91 2.42 -22.52
N TYR A 75 -10.20 1.37 -22.12
CA TYR A 75 -9.69 0.39 -23.06
C TYR A 75 -10.79 -0.26 -23.91
N ILE A 76 -11.96 -0.56 -23.31
CA ILE A 76 -13.09 -1.18 -24.02
C ILE A 76 -13.75 -0.17 -24.98
N TYR A 77 -13.94 1.08 -24.57
CA TYR A 77 -14.67 2.06 -25.35
C TYR A 77 -13.80 2.79 -26.36
N ASP A 78 -12.56 3.09 -26.03
CA ASP A 78 -11.68 3.93 -26.83
C ASP A 78 -10.63 3.10 -27.60
N GLY A 79 -10.47 1.82 -27.27
CA GLY A 79 -9.46 0.94 -27.84
C GLY A 79 -8.03 1.22 -27.40
N GLU A 80 -7.82 2.26 -26.61
CA GLU A 80 -6.52 2.69 -26.13
C GLU A 80 -6.52 2.86 -24.59
N ILE A 81 -5.34 2.59 -24.02
CA ILE A 81 -5.10 2.88 -22.61
C ILE A 81 -4.57 4.30 -22.51
N SER A 82 -5.44 5.21 -22.11
CA SER A 82 -5.06 6.57 -21.78
C SER A 82 -5.19 6.82 -20.28
N LEU A 83 -4.18 7.40 -19.66
CA LEU A 83 -4.29 7.93 -18.29
C LEU A 83 -5.03 9.27 -18.33
N THR A 84 -5.92 9.51 -17.37
CA THR A 84 -6.51 10.83 -17.18
C THR A 84 -5.43 11.83 -16.73
N ASP A 85 -5.73 13.12 -16.81
CA ASP A 85 -4.76 14.13 -16.40
C ASP A 85 -4.51 14.10 -14.88
N GLU A 86 -5.52 13.71 -14.08
CA GLU A 86 -5.34 13.46 -12.65
C GLU A 86 -4.42 12.25 -12.39
N GLU A 87 -4.58 11.15 -13.13
CA GLU A 87 -3.72 9.97 -13.02
C GLU A 87 -2.27 10.28 -13.43
N LYS A 88 -2.08 11.09 -14.47
CA LYS A 88 -0.76 11.58 -14.89
C LYS A 88 -0.14 12.48 -13.83
N MET A 89 -0.93 13.36 -13.22
CA MET A 89 -0.48 14.22 -12.14
C MET A 89 -0.07 13.40 -10.91
N GLU A 90 -0.89 12.41 -10.52
CA GLU A 90 -0.56 11.51 -9.41
C GLU A 90 0.75 10.74 -9.65
N ASP A 91 0.95 10.23 -10.87
CA ASP A 91 2.19 9.56 -11.27
C ASP A 91 3.41 10.52 -11.21
N HIS A 92 3.22 11.75 -11.65
CA HIS A 92 4.24 12.80 -11.57
C HIS A 92 4.62 13.11 -10.12
N LEU A 93 3.64 13.29 -9.24
CA LEU A 93 3.87 13.55 -7.82
C LEU A 93 4.60 12.39 -7.12
N ARG A 94 4.27 11.14 -7.50
CA ARG A 94 5.00 9.96 -7.03
C ARG A 94 6.45 9.93 -7.51
N THR A 95 6.66 10.26 -8.78
CA THR A 95 8.01 10.30 -9.38
C THR A 95 8.88 11.37 -8.72
N LEU A 96 8.29 12.50 -8.36
CA LEU A 96 8.96 13.57 -7.62
C LEU A 96 9.24 13.23 -6.14
N GLY A 97 8.73 12.08 -5.67
CA GLY A 97 8.94 11.65 -4.29
C GLY A 97 8.11 12.39 -3.25
N VAL A 98 7.11 13.17 -3.65
CA VAL A 98 6.24 13.95 -2.74
C VAL A 98 5.49 13.04 -1.75
N TYR A 99 5.30 11.76 -2.11
CA TYR A 99 4.67 10.74 -1.26
C TYR A 99 5.64 9.67 -0.76
N ASN A 100 6.91 10.00 -0.61
CA ASN A 100 7.88 9.03 -0.12
C ASN A 100 7.62 8.70 1.35
N LYS A 101 7.11 7.51 1.63
CA LYS A 101 6.85 7.02 3.01
C LYS A 101 8.11 6.97 3.89
N LYS A 102 9.30 7.01 3.29
CA LYS A 102 10.58 7.01 4.01
C LYS A 102 11.10 8.42 4.27
N GLU A 103 10.44 9.43 3.73
CA GLU A 103 10.86 10.80 3.95
C GLU A 103 10.60 11.20 5.40
N LYS A 104 11.67 11.61 6.07
CA LYS A 104 11.53 12.21 7.40
C LYS A 104 10.93 13.59 7.21
N ILE A 105 9.83 13.86 7.88
CA ILE A 105 9.25 15.19 7.93
C ILE A 105 10.33 16.15 8.42
N THR A 106 10.76 17.05 7.53
CA THR A 106 11.90 17.95 7.79
C THR A 106 11.48 19.37 8.11
N GLY A 107 10.24 19.62 8.37
CA GLY A 107 9.74 20.93 8.70
C GLY A 107 10.28 21.49 10.03
N TRP A 108 9.55 22.40 10.65
CA TRP A 108 9.82 22.98 11.97
C TRP A 108 9.93 21.94 13.08
N MET A 109 9.45 20.70 12.86
CA MET A 109 9.56 19.55 13.75
C MET A 109 10.84 18.71 13.52
N LYS A 110 11.81 19.22 12.77
CA LYS A 110 13.06 18.53 12.49
C LYS A 110 13.80 18.19 13.77
N GLY A 111 14.10 16.91 13.94
CA GLY A 111 14.85 16.41 15.09
C GLY A 111 14.00 15.95 16.27
N ILE A 112 12.69 16.15 16.24
CA ILE A 112 11.79 15.59 17.26
C ILE A 112 11.45 14.14 16.85
N PRO A 113 11.86 13.12 17.63
CA PRO A 113 11.53 11.74 17.33
C PRO A 113 10.03 11.52 17.49
N ARG A 114 9.53 10.45 16.86
CA ARG A 114 8.17 9.98 17.07
C ARG A 114 8.03 9.44 18.49
N GLU A 115 6.94 9.77 19.17
CA GLU A 115 6.57 9.12 20.41
C GLU A 115 6.26 7.64 20.17
N VAL A 116 6.73 6.80 21.07
CA VAL A 116 6.56 5.35 20.98
C VAL A 116 5.83 4.89 22.24
N SER A 117 4.63 4.38 22.06
CA SER A 117 3.86 3.82 23.16
C SER A 117 4.63 2.70 23.85
N GLU A 118 4.68 2.74 25.16
CA GLU A 118 5.25 1.71 25.98
C GLU A 118 4.46 0.40 25.90
N LYS A 119 5.16 -0.69 26.10
CA LYS A 119 4.56 -2.03 26.12
C LYS A 119 4.81 -2.67 27.46
N VAL A 120 3.81 -3.43 27.91
CA VAL A 120 3.96 -4.27 29.10
C VAL A 120 5.15 -5.21 28.92
N GLU A 121 5.93 -5.36 29.98
CA GLU A 121 7.09 -6.25 30.02
C GLU A 121 6.75 -7.67 29.56
N THR A 122 7.67 -8.30 28.80
CA THR A 122 7.44 -9.61 28.19
C THR A 122 7.09 -10.68 29.21
N GLU A 123 7.73 -10.65 30.39
CA GLU A 123 7.49 -11.64 31.44
C GLU A 123 6.08 -11.54 32.03
N ILE A 124 5.48 -10.34 32.07
CA ILE A 124 4.12 -10.13 32.58
C ILE A 124 3.08 -10.58 31.56
N ARG A 125 3.32 -10.35 30.27
CA ARG A 125 2.31 -10.56 29.21
C ARG A 125 2.28 -11.97 28.62
N LYS A 126 3.29 -12.81 28.85
CA LYS A 126 3.41 -14.13 28.19
C LYS A 126 2.32 -15.13 28.62
N ASP A 127 1.81 -15.01 29.84
CA ASP A 127 0.86 -15.96 30.42
C ASP A 127 -0.53 -15.38 30.72
N ASN A 128 -0.87 -14.23 30.11
CA ASN A 128 -2.16 -13.58 30.30
C ASN A 128 -2.62 -12.84 29.03
N ASN A 129 -3.88 -12.41 29.03
CA ASN A 129 -4.52 -11.67 27.95
C ASN A 129 -4.69 -10.18 28.25
N ILE A 130 -3.75 -9.57 28.96
CA ILE A 130 -3.78 -8.13 29.21
C ILE A 130 -3.45 -7.35 27.93
N GLU A 131 -3.92 -6.13 27.86
CA GLU A 131 -3.55 -5.20 26.81
C GLU A 131 -2.04 -4.93 26.85
N VAL A 132 -1.35 -5.27 25.76
CA VAL A 132 0.13 -5.19 25.69
C VAL A 132 0.61 -3.77 25.47
N ASN A 133 -0.15 -2.96 24.77
CA ASN A 133 0.22 -1.61 24.39
C ASN A 133 -0.42 -0.63 25.38
N LEU A 134 0.41 0.09 26.14
CA LEU A 134 -0.07 0.97 27.20
C LEU A 134 -0.67 2.29 26.69
N GLY A 135 -0.56 2.55 25.38
CA GLY A 135 -1.01 3.81 24.81
C GLY A 135 -0.06 4.96 25.09
N PHE A 136 -0.55 6.17 25.00
CA PHE A 136 0.17 7.40 25.31
C PHE A 136 -0.41 8.06 26.56
N THR A 137 0.42 8.69 27.34
CA THR A 137 -0.03 9.68 28.30
C THR A 137 -0.65 10.89 27.59
N GLN A 138 -1.33 11.74 28.31
CA GLN A 138 -1.91 12.95 27.73
C GLN A 138 -0.82 13.85 27.13
N GLU A 139 0.30 13.98 27.80
CA GLU A 139 1.45 14.79 27.39
C GLU A 139 2.09 14.23 26.12
N GLU A 140 2.33 12.92 26.04
CA GLU A 140 2.86 12.24 24.86
C GLU A 140 1.89 12.34 23.67
N ALA A 141 0.60 12.18 23.92
CA ALA A 141 -0.42 12.31 22.88
C ALA A 141 -0.47 13.73 22.31
N ILE A 142 -0.33 14.75 23.16
CA ILE A 142 -0.26 16.16 22.74
C ILE A 142 1.01 16.39 21.93
N ALA A 143 2.18 15.93 22.42
CA ALA A 143 3.45 16.08 21.73
C ALA A 143 3.44 15.42 20.34
N GLU A 144 2.88 14.20 20.23
CA GLU A 144 2.73 13.53 18.92
C GLU A 144 1.73 14.25 18.01
N ALA A 145 0.64 14.79 18.55
CA ALA A 145 -0.34 15.57 17.79
C ALA A 145 0.24 16.90 17.28
N GLU A 146 1.11 17.55 18.05
CA GLU A 146 1.79 18.78 17.65
C GLU A 146 2.78 18.57 16.50
N ARG A 147 3.26 17.34 16.29
CA ARG A 147 4.08 16.97 15.14
C ARG A 147 3.28 16.93 13.83
N CYS A 148 1.95 16.97 13.90
CA CYS A 148 1.09 16.93 12.72
C CYS A 148 1.23 18.20 11.88
N MET A 149 1.70 18.06 10.65
CA MET A 149 1.84 19.16 9.69
C MET A 149 0.52 19.57 9.03
N ARG A 150 -0.60 18.94 9.38
CA ARG A 150 -1.93 19.21 8.78
C ARG A 150 -1.87 19.19 7.26
N CYS A 151 -1.27 18.15 6.68
CA CYS A 151 -1.02 18.03 5.23
C CYS A 151 -2.28 18.19 4.35
N TYR A 152 -3.47 17.96 4.88
CA TYR A 152 -4.72 18.23 4.19
C TYR A 152 -4.95 19.72 3.87
N TYR A 153 -4.39 20.64 4.67
CA TYR A 153 -4.42 22.06 4.33
C TYR A 153 -3.45 22.38 3.19
N ILE A 154 -2.31 21.73 3.14
CA ILE A 154 -1.31 21.93 2.11
C ILE A 154 -1.85 21.47 0.76
N SER A 155 -2.52 20.31 0.71
CA SER A 155 -3.13 19.79 -0.51
C SER A 155 -4.30 20.66 -1.04
N MET A 156 -5.01 21.37 -0.16
CA MET A 156 -6.07 22.30 -0.57
C MET A 156 -5.55 23.64 -1.10
N VAL A 157 -4.31 23.99 -0.76
CA VAL A 157 -3.68 25.25 -1.22
C VAL A 157 -2.88 25.03 -2.52
N ALA A 158 -2.55 23.80 -2.84
CA ALA A 158 -1.75 23.43 -4.01
C ALA A 158 -2.60 23.09 -5.25
N VAL A 159 -3.92 23.26 -5.20
CA VAL A 159 -4.86 23.04 -6.32
C VAL A 159 -5.24 24.35 -6.96
#